data_a21a76479f1ef8ae4cb1bb5ad05ad93b
#
_entry.id   a21a76479f1ef8ae4cb1bb5ad05ad93b
#
_cell.length_a   1.000
_cell.length_b   1.000
_cell.length_c   1.000
_cell.angle_alpha   90.00
_cell.angle_beta   90.00
_cell.angle_gamma   90.00
#
_symmetry.space_group_name_H-M   'P 1'
#
loop_
_entity.id
_entity.type
_entity.pdbx_description
1 polymer ?
#
loop_
_entity_poly.entity_id
_entity_poly.type
_entity_poly.pdbx_seq_one_letter_code
_entity_poly.pdbx_strand_id
1 'polypeptide(L)'
;GKMTGEVESVLFKGVHYEIMVETVPGTHVTVNMHVNKNYAITSEDGKEKISANDFYLDLEDMKDIDDKEIIARADAQAWNPETDEFISIHDIDTDLKQEVGEYTVTFSTNNKTSITRKIWVVDQRVVENKKANEAVSAFNFFKTVDEIKESMAIDTDLKTWANAQGWKLDDENETVDLDVDYDFDPETIKEGIYKVTFWTTGREFKIHTTDYVEEGKEVGL
;
A
#
# COMPACT_ATOMS: atom_id res chain seq x y z
N GLY A 1 15.06 19.87 2.18
CA GLY A 1 13.73 20.27 2.64
C GLY A 1 13.87 21.29 3.77
N LYS A 2 12.92 22.19 3.88
CA LYS A 2 12.90 23.18 4.96
C LYS A 2 12.03 22.60 6.08
N MET A 3 12.63 22.34 7.24
CA MET A 3 11.91 21.92 8.42
C MET A 3 11.57 23.14 9.27
N THR A 4 10.38 23.16 9.85
CA THR A 4 9.97 24.15 10.86
C THR A 4 9.57 23.39 12.12
N GLY A 5 10.08 23.83 13.25
CA GLY A 5 9.77 23.26 14.57
C GLY A 5 10.12 24.27 15.65
N GLU A 6 9.68 23.99 16.88
CA GLU A 6 9.98 24.82 18.04
C GLU A 6 11.23 24.26 18.71
N VAL A 7 12.20 25.14 19.04
CA VAL A 7 13.43 24.73 19.72
C VAL A 7 13.11 24.45 21.18
N GLU A 8 13.12 23.20 21.59
CA GLU A 8 12.84 22.77 22.95
C GLU A 8 14.00 23.08 23.90
N SER A 9 15.22 22.84 23.47
CA SER A 9 16.41 23.16 24.25
C SER A 9 17.67 23.32 23.41
N VAL A 10 18.60 24.09 23.90
CA VAL A 10 19.97 24.21 23.34
C VAL A 10 20.95 23.96 24.48
N LEU A 11 21.77 22.92 24.36
CA LEU A 11 22.78 22.55 25.34
C LEU A 11 24.18 22.71 24.75
N PHE A 12 25.00 23.56 25.40
CA PHE A 12 26.43 23.72 25.03
C PHE A 12 27.24 22.55 25.62
N LYS A 13 27.90 21.77 24.77
CA LYS A 13 28.79 20.67 25.15
C LYS A 13 30.24 20.94 24.73
N GLY A 14 30.82 22.03 25.24
CA GLY A 14 32.22 22.40 24.93
C GLY A 14 32.38 22.96 23.53
N VAL A 15 32.70 22.14 22.52
CA VAL A 15 32.98 22.57 21.16
C VAL A 15 31.77 22.53 20.22
N HIS A 16 30.62 22.07 20.69
CA HIS A 16 29.40 22.00 19.87
C HIS A 16 28.13 22.23 20.72
N TYR A 17 27.06 22.61 20.02
CA TYR A 17 25.74 22.73 20.59
C TYR A 17 24.92 21.48 20.22
N GLU A 18 24.16 20.98 21.18
CA GLU A 18 23.09 20.02 20.90
C GLU A 18 21.76 20.82 20.90
N ILE A 19 21.10 20.82 19.74
CA ILE A 19 19.83 21.53 19.56
C ILE A 19 18.74 20.47 19.52
N MET A 20 17.84 20.53 20.51
CA MET A 20 16.65 19.71 20.52
C MET A 20 15.52 20.52 19.87
N VAL A 21 14.96 20.02 18.80
CA VAL A 21 13.81 20.62 18.13
C VAL A 21 12.60 19.71 18.36
N GLU A 22 11.62 20.20 19.08
CA GLU A 22 10.33 19.52 19.14
C GLU A 22 9.62 19.74 17.80
N THR A 23 9.47 18.66 17.03
CA THR A 23 8.59 18.65 15.86
C THR A 23 7.30 17.98 16.26
N VAL A 24 6.16 18.47 15.77
CA VAL A 24 4.90 17.74 15.92
C VAL A 24 5.05 16.48 15.06
N PRO A 25 4.99 15.28 15.66
CA PRO A 25 5.15 14.05 14.87
C PRO A 25 4.06 14.02 13.80
N GLY A 26 4.47 13.76 12.56
CA GLY A 26 3.54 13.54 11.47
C GLY A 26 2.65 12.31 11.73
N THR A 27 1.46 12.32 11.19
CA THR A 27 0.55 11.18 11.24
C THR A 27 0.97 10.16 10.21
N HIS A 28 0.93 8.88 10.56
CA HIS A 28 1.29 7.83 9.61
C HIS A 28 0.42 6.59 9.77
N VAL A 29 0.26 5.88 8.67
CA VAL A 29 -0.36 4.55 8.63
C VAL A 29 0.54 3.57 7.88
N THR A 30 0.74 2.38 8.43
CA THR A 30 1.49 1.30 7.78
C THR A 30 0.53 0.21 7.35
N VAL A 31 0.62 -0.17 6.09
CA VAL A 31 -0.16 -1.25 5.47
C VAL A 31 0.74 -2.36 4.93
N ASN A 32 0.15 -3.50 4.63
CA ASN A 32 0.83 -4.61 3.98
C ASN A 32 0.59 -4.53 2.47
N MET A 33 1.68 -4.67 1.71
CA MET A 33 1.63 -4.99 0.29
C MET A 33 2.00 -6.46 0.12
N HIS A 34 1.08 -7.26 -0.38
CA HIS A 34 1.37 -8.64 -0.79
C HIS A 34 1.86 -8.64 -2.23
N VAL A 35 2.98 -9.32 -2.46
CA VAL A 35 3.60 -9.44 -3.77
C VAL A 35 3.68 -10.90 -4.16
N ASN A 36 3.10 -11.24 -5.31
CA ASN A 36 3.19 -12.58 -5.90
C ASN A 36 3.62 -12.50 -7.36
N LYS A 37 3.91 -13.66 -7.92
CA LYS A 37 3.94 -13.83 -9.38
C LYS A 37 2.51 -14.04 -9.90
N ASN A 38 2.33 -13.78 -11.18
CA ASN A 38 1.12 -14.19 -11.88
C ASN A 38 1.00 -15.71 -11.85
N TYR A 39 -0.03 -16.22 -11.20
CA TYR A 39 -0.32 -17.64 -11.19
C TYR A 39 -1.23 -17.99 -12.35
N ALA A 40 -0.81 -18.97 -13.14
CA ALA A 40 -1.61 -19.49 -14.22
C ALA A 40 -1.57 -21.02 -14.23
N ILE A 41 -2.71 -21.64 -14.46
CA ILE A 41 -2.89 -23.08 -14.59
C ILE A 41 -3.27 -23.39 -16.02
N THR A 42 -2.64 -24.41 -16.59
CA THR A 42 -2.96 -24.93 -17.92
C THR A 42 -3.78 -26.22 -17.76
N SER A 43 -4.84 -26.37 -18.55
CA SER A 43 -5.64 -27.61 -18.61
C SER A 43 -4.79 -28.82 -19.02
N GLU A 44 -5.24 -30.02 -18.67
CA GLU A 44 -4.52 -31.26 -18.99
C GLU A 44 -4.34 -31.47 -20.50
N ASP A 45 -5.29 -31.03 -21.32
CA ASP A 45 -5.22 -31.09 -22.77
C ASP A 45 -4.46 -29.92 -23.43
N GLY A 46 -3.96 -28.99 -22.63
CA GLY A 46 -3.19 -27.82 -23.07
C GLY A 46 -4.00 -26.74 -23.77
N LYS A 47 -5.33 -26.86 -23.88
CA LYS A 47 -6.18 -25.94 -24.67
C LYS A 47 -6.67 -24.71 -23.94
N GLU A 48 -6.61 -24.74 -22.62
CA GLU A 48 -7.03 -23.63 -21.78
C GLU A 48 -5.95 -23.25 -20.79
N LYS A 49 -5.83 -21.97 -20.55
CA LYS A 49 -5.02 -21.40 -19.48
C LYS A 49 -5.89 -20.44 -18.69
N ILE A 50 -5.81 -20.50 -17.37
CA ILE A 50 -6.51 -19.61 -16.46
C ILE A 50 -5.53 -18.98 -15.49
N SER A 51 -5.63 -17.67 -15.28
CA SER A 51 -4.87 -16.93 -14.28
C SER A 51 -5.79 -16.14 -13.37
N ALA A 52 -5.37 -15.94 -12.15
CA ALA A 52 -6.00 -15.03 -11.19
C ALA A 52 -5.02 -14.69 -10.06
N ASN A 53 -5.20 -13.55 -9.43
CA ASN A 53 -4.41 -13.07 -8.30
C ASN A 53 -5.19 -13.20 -6.98
N ASP A 54 -4.45 -13.27 -5.88
CA ASP A 54 -5.00 -13.01 -4.56
C ASP A 54 -5.33 -11.51 -4.44
N PHE A 55 -6.30 -11.11 -3.60
CA PHE A 55 -6.66 -9.71 -3.48
C PHE A 55 -7.24 -9.36 -2.11
N TYR A 56 -7.27 -8.06 -1.81
CA TYR A 56 -7.92 -7.49 -0.64
C TYR A 56 -9.27 -6.90 -0.99
N LEU A 57 -10.23 -7.04 -0.06
CA LEU A 57 -11.51 -6.36 -0.06
C LEU A 57 -11.64 -5.52 1.19
N ASP A 58 -12.15 -4.31 1.06
CA ASP A 58 -12.66 -3.59 2.21
C ASP A 58 -14.01 -4.16 2.66
N LEU A 59 -14.22 -4.23 3.97
CA LEU A 59 -15.47 -4.73 4.53
C LEU A 59 -16.69 -3.91 4.08
N GLU A 60 -16.50 -2.62 3.81
CA GLU A 60 -17.57 -1.75 3.30
C GLU A 60 -17.95 -2.07 1.86
N ASP A 61 -16.97 -2.40 1.01
CA ASP A 61 -17.19 -2.76 -0.41
C ASP A 61 -17.98 -4.05 -0.56
N MET A 62 -17.98 -4.91 0.47
CA MET A 62 -18.67 -6.19 0.42
C MET A 62 -20.19 -6.12 0.33
N LYS A 63 -20.79 -4.97 0.62
CA LYS A 63 -22.25 -4.82 0.62
C LYS A 63 -22.85 -4.99 -0.78
N ASP A 64 -22.09 -4.65 -1.81
CA ASP A 64 -22.54 -4.61 -3.20
C ASP A 64 -21.66 -5.47 -4.13
N ILE A 65 -20.78 -6.34 -3.55
CA ILE A 65 -19.86 -7.13 -4.35
C ILE A 65 -20.61 -8.20 -5.15
N ASP A 66 -20.34 -8.27 -6.44
CA ASP A 66 -20.84 -9.30 -7.33
C ASP A 66 -19.69 -10.09 -7.99
N ASP A 67 -20.05 -11.14 -8.72
CA ASP A 67 -19.08 -12.01 -9.40
C ASP A 67 -18.18 -11.23 -10.39
N LYS A 68 -18.69 -10.19 -11.02
CA LYS A 68 -17.91 -9.38 -11.96
C LYS A 68 -16.85 -8.56 -11.24
N GLU A 69 -17.20 -8.03 -10.09
CA GLU A 69 -16.26 -7.30 -9.23
C GLU A 69 -15.18 -8.24 -8.69
N ILE A 70 -15.55 -9.46 -8.28
CA ILE A 70 -14.60 -10.49 -7.83
C ILE A 70 -13.63 -10.86 -8.96
N ILE A 71 -14.13 -11.08 -10.19
CA ILE A 71 -13.29 -11.31 -11.39
C ILE A 71 -12.32 -10.14 -11.61
N ALA A 72 -12.83 -8.91 -11.56
CA ALA A 72 -12.03 -7.71 -11.81
C ALA A 72 -10.94 -7.51 -10.75
N ARG A 73 -11.28 -7.70 -9.47
CA ARG A 73 -10.32 -7.58 -8.35
C ARG A 73 -9.22 -8.64 -8.40
N ALA A 74 -9.57 -9.85 -8.79
CA ALA A 74 -8.61 -10.95 -8.97
C ALA A 74 -7.82 -10.84 -10.27
N ASP A 75 -8.15 -9.91 -11.17
CA ASP A 75 -7.66 -9.90 -12.56
C ASP A 75 -7.76 -11.31 -13.19
N ALA A 76 -8.92 -11.95 -12.96
CA ALA A 76 -9.12 -13.34 -13.37
C ALA A 76 -9.41 -13.42 -14.87
N GLN A 77 -8.58 -14.19 -15.59
CA GLN A 77 -8.64 -14.33 -17.03
C GLN A 77 -8.43 -15.77 -17.46
N ALA A 78 -9.08 -16.17 -18.54
CA ALA A 78 -8.82 -17.44 -19.17
C ALA A 78 -8.70 -17.27 -20.70
N TRP A 79 -7.84 -18.07 -21.34
CA TRP A 79 -7.57 -18.02 -22.77
C TRP A 79 -7.08 -19.35 -23.31
N ASN A 80 -7.16 -19.48 -24.63
CA ASN A 80 -6.53 -20.57 -25.37
C ASN A 80 -5.05 -20.20 -25.63
N PRO A 81 -4.06 -20.93 -25.12
CA PRO A 81 -2.64 -20.57 -25.26
C PRO A 81 -2.09 -20.71 -26.69
N GLU A 82 -2.82 -21.36 -27.62
CA GLU A 82 -2.40 -21.52 -29.01
C GLU A 82 -2.94 -20.37 -29.90
N THR A 83 -4.12 -19.84 -29.59
CA THR A 83 -4.80 -18.83 -30.41
C THR A 83 -4.90 -17.47 -29.75
N ASP A 84 -4.55 -17.34 -28.46
CA ASP A 84 -4.74 -16.18 -27.61
C ASP A 84 -6.22 -15.70 -27.50
N GLU A 85 -7.17 -16.56 -27.90
CA GLU A 85 -8.59 -16.24 -27.76
C GLU A 85 -9.03 -16.32 -26.30
N PHE A 86 -9.75 -15.30 -25.83
CA PHE A 86 -10.32 -15.28 -24.46
C PHE A 86 -11.40 -16.34 -24.29
N ILE A 87 -11.37 -16.98 -23.14
CA ILE A 87 -12.35 -17.96 -22.66
C ILE A 87 -13.07 -17.34 -21.47
N SER A 88 -14.40 -17.44 -21.45
CA SER A 88 -15.18 -16.93 -20.33
C SER A 88 -14.96 -17.72 -19.06
N ILE A 89 -14.78 -17.02 -17.95
CA ILE A 89 -14.94 -17.59 -16.62
C ILE A 89 -16.44 -17.85 -16.44
N HIS A 90 -16.80 -19.09 -16.15
CA HIS A 90 -18.18 -19.56 -16.14
C HIS A 90 -18.75 -19.70 -14.74
N ASP A 91 -17.91 -20.10 -13.80
CA ASP A 91 -18.32 -20.41 -12.44
C ASP A 91 -17.34 -19.79 -11.43
N ILE A 92 -17.92 -19.26 -10.36
CA ILE A 92 -17.18 -18.66 -9.24
C ILE A 92 -17.72 -19.29 -7.97
N ASP A 93 -16.89 -20.05 -7.26
CA ASP A 93 -17.21 -20.64 -5.99
C ASP A 93 -16.37 -19.99 -4.89
N THR A 94 -17.04 -19.48 -3.84
CA THR A 94 -16.38 -18.77 -2.76
C THR A 94 -17.05 -19.01 -1.41
N ASP A 95 -16.24 -19.03 -0.34
CA ASP A 95 -16.69 -19.06 1.05
C ASP A 95 -16.77 -17.66 1.68
N LEU A 96 -16.72 -16.60 0.86
CA LEU A 96 -16.68 -15.20 1.26
C LEU A 96 -17.86 -14.82 2.17
N LYS A 97 -17.54 -14.12 3.27
CA LYS A 97 -18.51 -13.59 4.23
C LYS A 97 -18.25 -12.12 4.50
N GLN A 98 -19.28 -11.39 4.87
CA GLN A 98 -19.19 -9.98 5.25
C GLN A 98 -18.61 -9.81 6.66
N GLU A 99 -17.39 -10.33 6.86
CA GLU A 99 -16.64 -10.27 8.10
C GLU A 99 -15.15 -10.18 7.76
N VAL A 100 -14.38 -9.48 8.60
CA VAL A 100 -12.92 -9.44 8.47
C VAL A 100 -12.35 -10.84 8.60
N GLY A 101 -11.55 -11.27 7.63
CA GLY A 101 -10.99 -12.62 7.61
C GLY A 101 -10.27 -12.99 6.31
N GLU A 102 -9.82 -14.23 6.25
CA GLU A 102 -9.22 -14.84 5.05
C GLU A 102 -10.23 -15.84 4.45
N TYR A 103 -10.49 -15.72 3.17
CA TYR A 103 -11.42 -16.50 2.40
C TYR A 103 -10.77 -17.02 1.13
N THR A 104 -11.50 -17.88 0.41
CA THR A 104 -11.06 -18.42 -0.87
C THR A 104 -12.08 -18.17 -1.97
N VAL A 105 -11.59 -18.09 -3.20
CA VAL A 105 -12.40 -18.04 -4.41
C VAL A 105 -11.80 -18.96 -5.47
N THR A 106 -12.64 -19.75 -6.11
CA THR A 106 -12.27 -20.61 -7.22
C THR A 106 -12.94 -20.13 -8.49
N PHE A 107 -12.15 -19.79 -9.48
CA PHE A 107 -12.61 -19.42 -10.81
C PHE A 107 -12.51 -20.62 -11.73
N SER A 108 -13.54 -20.88 -12.53
CA SER A 108 -13.58 -22.04 -13.42
C SER A 108 -14.11 -21.68 -14.81
N THR A 109 -13.55 -22.33 -15.84
CA THR A 109 -14.10 -22.31 -17.20
C THR A 109 -15.18 -23.37 -17.38
N ASN A 110 -15.90 -23.35 -18.50
CA ASN A 110 -16.87 -24.39 -18.86
C ASN A 110 -16.26 -25.81 -18.92
N ASN A 111 -14.99 -25.92 -19.28
CA ASN A 111 -14.29 -27.21 -19.33
C ASN A 111 -13.64 -27.59 -18.01
N LYS A 112 -13.98 -26.86 -16.92
CA LYS A 112 -13.52 -27.12 -15.54
C LYS A 112 -12.03 -26.92 -15.31
N THR A 113 -11.36 -26.16 -16.17
CA THR A 113 -10.04 -25.60 -15.83
C THR A 113 -10.25 -24.57 -14.74
N SER A 114 -9.61 -24.72 -13.58
CA SER A 114 -9.90 -23.88 -12.42
C SER A 114 -8.64 -23.42 -11.69
N ILE A 115 -8.75 -22.28 -11.02
CA ILE A 115 -7.70 -21.70 -10.18
C ILE A 115 -8.34 -21.18 -8.89
N THR A 116 -7.74 -21.52 -7.74
CA THR A 116 -8.20 -21.04 -6.43
C THR A 116 -7.27 -19.96 -5.92
N ARG A 117 -7.84 -18.85 -5.45
CA ARG A 117 -7.13 -17.69 -4.91
C ARG A 117 -7.64 -17.31 -3.53
N LYS A 118 -6.87 -16.49 -2.82
CA LYS A 118 -7.21 -15.98 -1.50
C LYS A 118 -7.82 -14.59 -1.58
N ILE A 119 -8.78 -14.34 -0.71
CA ILE A 119 -9.39 -13.04 -0.47
C ILE A 119 -9.14 -12.67 0.99
N TRP A 120 -8.57 -11.50 1.26
CA TRP A 120 -8.51 -10.94 2.60
C TRP A 120 -9.51 -9.80 2.73
N VAL A 121 -10.53 -10.01 3.55
CA VAL A 121 -11.45 -8.93 3.95
C VAL A 121 -10.82 -8.19 5.11
N VAL A 122 -10.67 -6.89 4.97
CA VAL A 122 -10.01 -6.01 5.95
C VAL A 122 -10.85 -4.75 6.20
N ASP A 123 -10.71 -4.16 7.37
CA ASP A 123 -11.19 -2.80 7.61
C ASP A 123 -10.15 -1.79 7.15
N GLN A 124 -10.61 -0.64 6.65
CA GLN A 124 -9.74 0.49 6.35
C GLN A 124 -8.98 0.90 7.61
N ARG A 125 -7.68 1.09 7.48
CA ARG A 125 -6.86 1.63 8.56
C ARG A 125 -6.88 3.15 8.52
N VAL A 126 -7.45 3.73 9.56
CA VAL A 126 -7.44 5.19 9.79
C VAL A 126 -6.65 5.48 11.06
N VAL A 127 -5.72 6.41 10.97
CA VAL A 127 -4.92 6.89 12.11
C VAL A 127 -5.12 8.40 12.24
N GLU A 128 -5.61 8.82 13.40
CA GLU A 128 -5.81 10.22 13.75
C GLU A 128 -4.68 10.74 14.64
N ASN A 129 -4.21 11.95 14.37
CA ASN A 129 -3.29 12.69 15.23
C ASN A 129 -3.90 14.04 15.60
N LYS A 130 -4.52 14.10 16.77
CA LYS A 130 -5.18 15.31 17.26
C LYS A 130 -4.22 16.48 17.52
N LYS A 131 -2.93 16.22 17.83
CA LYS A 131 -1.93 17.27 18.00
C LYS A 131 -1.59 17.94 16.66
N ALA A 132 -1.49 17.16 15.61
CA ALA A 132 -1.22 17.66 14.25
C ALA A 132 -2.49 18.13 13.54
N ASN A 133 -3.68 17.85 14.11
CA ASN A 133 -4.97 18.08 13.47
C ASN A 133 -5.09 17.34 12.13
N GLU A 134 -4.61 16.09 12.06
CA GLU A 134 -4.50 15.32 10.82
C GLU A 134 -4.97 13.88 11.01
N ALA A 135 -5.47 13.30 9.93
CA ALA A 135 -5.71 11.88 9.79
C ALA A 135 -5.09 11.34 8.49
N VAL A 136 -4.76 10.06 8.52
CA VAL A 136 -4.27 9.30 7.35
C VAL A 136 -5.00 7.99 7.29
N SER A 137 -5.42 7.61 6.10
CA SER A 137 -5.97 6.28 5.83
C SER A 137 -5.24 5.59 4.69
N ALA A 138 -5.19 4.26 4.73
CA ALA A 138 -4.73 3.45 3.62
C ALA A 138 -5.24 2.01 3.77
N PHE A 139 -5.27 1.26 2.66
CA PHE A 139 -5.64 -0.15 2.62
C PHE A 139 -4.42 -1.03 2.44
N ASN A 140 -4.50 -2.27 2.93
CA ASN A 140 -3.63 -3.33 2.45
C ASN A 140 -3.95 -3.60 0.97
N PHE A 141 -2.96 -3.98 0.18
CA PHE A 141 -3.16 -4.21 -1.24
C PHE A 141 -2.27 -5.34 -1.76
N PHE A 142 -2.60 -5.78 -2.96
CA PHE A 142 -1.91 -6.85 -3.66
C PHE A 142 -1.33 -6.33 -4.98
N LYS A 143 -0.10 -6.73 -5.30
CA LYS A 143 0.54 -6.45 -6.59
C LYS A 143 1.36 -7.63 -7.06
N THR A 144 1.51 -7.77 -8.37
CA THR A 144 2.45 -8.72 -8.95
C THR A 144 3.86 -8.15 -8.97
N VAL A 145 4.84 -9.04 -9.03
CA VAL A 145 6.26 -8.63 -9.18
C VAL A 145 6.44 -7.77 -10.43
N ASP A 146 5.74 -8.11 -11.52
CA ASP A 146 5.88 -7.43 -12.81
C ASP A 146 5.28 -6.01 -12.75
N GLU A 147 4.08 -5.82 -12.17
CA GLU A 147 3.48 -4.50 -11.98
C GLU A 147 4.38 -3.54 -11.20
N ILE A 148 5.07 -4.05 -10.17
CA ILE A 148 5.97 -3.21 -9.36
C ILE A 148 7.21 -2.82 -10.15
N LYS A 149 7.81 -3.75 -10.90
CA LYS A 149 9.00 -3.50 -11.73
C LYS A 149 8.73 -2.58 -12.92
N GLU A 150 7.50 -2.59 -13.43
CA GLU A 150 7.08 -1.74 -14.54
C GLU A 150 6.67 -0.32 -14.08
N SER A 151 6.54 -0.10 -12.78
CA SER A 151 6.21 1.21 -12.25
C SER A 151 7.32 2.23 -12.55
N MET A 152 6.94 3.34 -13.18
CA MET A 152 7.85 4.47 -13.45
C MET A 152 7.82 5.54 -12.35
N ALA A 153 6.85 5.47 -11.44
CA ALA A 153 6.63 6.45 -10.38
C ALA A 153 6.12 5.75 -9.11
N ILE A 154 6.93 4.85 -8.57
CA ILE A 154 6.55 3.93 -7.49
C ILE A 154 5.88 4.63 -6.30
N ASP A 155 6.37 5.80 -5.88
CA ASP A 155 5.78 6.54 -4.76
C ASP A 155 4.33 6.97 -5.04
N THR A 156 4.04 7.38 -6.28
CA THR A 156 2.69 7.76 -6.70
C THR A 156 1.80 6.53 -6.84
N ASP A 157 2.34 5.46 -7.42
CA ASP A 157 1.61 4.23 -7.64
C ASP A 157 1.25 3.55 -6.32
N LEU A 158 2.17 3.52 -5.34
CA LEU A 158 1.89 3.00 -4.00
C LEU A 158 0.74 3.74 -3.31
N LYS A 159 0.69 5.08 -3.42
CA LYS A 159 -0.43 5.88 -2.88
C LYS A 159 -1.75 5.51 -3.56
N THR A 160 -1.72 5.37 -4.88
CA THR A 160 -2.90 5.00 -5.67
C THR A 160 -3.36 3.58 -5.35
N TRP A 161 -2.45 2.61 -5.32
CA TRP A 161 -2.76 1.21 -5.06
C TRP A 161 -3.31 0.98 -3.65
N ALA A 162 -2.79 1.71 -2.66
CA ALA A 162 -3.27 1.66 -1.29
C ALA A 162 -4.50 2.55 -1.03
N ASN A 163 -4.98 3.30 -2.03
CA ASN A 163 -5.97 4.37 -1.85
C ASN A 163 -5.63 5.24 -0.63
N ALA A 164 -4.37 5.66 -0.53
CA ALA A 164 -3.87 6.41 0.61
C ALA A 164 -4.38 7.85 0.58
N GLN A 165 -4.94 8.31 1.68
CA GLN A 165 -5.51 9.64 1.82
C GLN A 165 -5.08 10.28 3.14
N GLY A 166 -4.85 11.60 3.10
CA GLY A 166 -4.61 12.43 4.28
C GLY A 166 -5.55 13.64 4.29
N TRP A 167 -6.06 13.99 5.47
CA TRP A 167 -6.96 15.15 5.62
C TRP A 167 -6.80 15.81 7.00
N LYS A 168 -7.37 17.03 7.14
CA LYS A 168 -7.48 17.70 8.44
C LYS A 168 -8.68 17.21 9.22
N LEU A 169 -8.53 17.06 10.55
CA LEU A 169 -9.62 16.59 11.42
C LEU A 169 -10.75 17.60 11.61
N ASP A 170 -10.46 18.89 11.48
CA ASP A 170 -11.43 19.99 11.60
C ASP A 170 -12.07 20.38 10.25
N ASP A 171 -11.49 19.95 9.13
CA ASP A 171 -12.07 20.08 7.78
C ASP A 171 -11.67 18.90 6.91
N GLU A 172 -12.53 17.88 6.84
CA GLU A 172 -12.30 16.67 6.05
C GLU A 172 -12.15 16.90 4.53
N ASN A 173 -12.52 18.09 4.03
CA ASN A 173 -12.30 18.46 2.63
C ASN A 173 -10.91 19.04 2.40
N GLU A 174 -10.19 19.43 3.45
CA GLU A 174 -8.81 19.88 3.35
C GLU A 174 -7.87 18.68 3.32
N THR A 175 -7.39 18.34 2.13
CA THR A 175 -6.45 17.22 1.93
C THR A 175 -5.04 17.59 2.37
N VAL A 176 -4.32 16.60 2.90
CA VAL A 176 -2.91 16.70 3.28
C VAL A 176 -2.09 15.80 2.38
N ASP A 177 -1.01 16.35 1.80
CA ASP A 177 -0.08 15.58 0.98
C ASP A 177 0.62 14.51 1.83
N LEU A 178 0.79 13.32 1.24
CA LEU A 178 1.46 12.20 1.87
C LEU A 178 2.83 11.94 1.25
N ASP A 179 3.81 11.67 2.10
CA ASP A 179 5.04 10.98 1.74
C ASP A 179 4.86 9.48 1.89
N VAL A 180 5.70 8.69 1.24
CA VAL A 180 5.67 7.22 1.34
C VAL A 180 7.04 6.66 1.67
N ASP A 181 7.06 5.66 2.57
CA ASP A 181 8.23 4.84 2.87
C ASP A 181 7.90 3.38 2.62
N TYR A 182 8.89 2.62 2.15
CA TYR A 182 8.76 1.18 1.92
C TYR A 182 10.11 0.47 2.13
N ASP A 183 10.05 -0.82 2.46
CA ASP A 183 11.19 -1.64 2.85
C ASP A 183 11.71 -2.55 1.74
N PHE A 184 11.49 -2.19 0.48
CA PHE A 184 11.91 -2.98 -0.68
C PHE A 184 12.57 -2.12 -1.77
N ASP A 185 13.28 -2.78 -2.67
CA ASP A 185 13.80 -2.21 -3.89
C ASP A 185 12.94 -2.71 -5.06
N PRO A 186 12.25 -1.80 -5.81
CA PRO A 186 11.37 -2.19 -6.90
C PRO A 186 12.06 -3.01 -8.00
N GLU A 187 13.35 -2.81 -8.25
CA GLU A 187 14.08 -3.52 -9.31
C GLU A 187 14.38 -4.98 -8.92
N THR A 188 14.56 -5.24 -7.63
CA THR A 188 14.96 -6.56 -7.11
C THR A 188 13.87 -7.27 -6.33
N ILE A 189 12.67 -6.70 -6.28
CA ILE A 189 11.53 -7.23 -5.52
C ILE A 189 11.21 -8.68 -5.89
N LYS A 190 10.80 -9.43 -4.88
CA LYS A 190 10.39 -10.85 -4.99
C LYS A 190 9.02 -11.03 -4.35
N GLU A 191 8.48 -12.23 -4.48
CA GLU A 191 7.29 -12.63 -3.74
C GLU A 191 7.50 -12.46 -2.23
N GLY A 192 6.49 -11.93 -1.55
CA GLY A 192 6.55 -11.68 -0.11
C GLY A 192 5.51 -10.68 0.37
N ILE A 193 5.62 -10.34 1.65
CA ILE A 193 4.83 -9.29 2.28
C ILE A 193 5.76 -8.17 2.67
N TYR A 194 5.48 -6.98 2.18
CA TYR A 194 6.26 -5.77 2.40
C TYR A 194 5.45 -4.76 3.18
N LYS A 195 6.14 -3.85 3.88
CA LYS A 195 5.53 -2.76 4.61
C LYS A 195 5.60 -1.49 3.78
N VAL A 196 4.48 -0.81 3.66
CA VAL A 196 4.38 0.52 3.07
C VAL A 196 3.79 1.46 4.11
N THR A 197 4.45 2.58 4.36
CA THR A 197 4.02 3.57 5.35
C THR A 197 3.77 4.89 4.65
N PHE A 198 2.59 5.44 4.85
CA PHE A 198 2.19 6.75 4.34
C PHE A 198 2.24 7.75 5.48
N TRP A 199 2.90 8.89 5.23
CA TRP A 199 3.13 9.94 6.22
C TRP A 199 2.54 11.27 5.77
N THR A 200 1.93 12.01 6.69
CA THR A 200 1.80 13.45 6.52
C THR A 200 3.16 14.12 6.69
N THR A 201 3.27 15.39 6.33
CA THR A 201 4.50 16.18 6.59
C THR A 201 4.81 16.20 8.09
N GLY A 202 6.09 16.16 8.45
CA GLY A 202 6.55 16.30 9.84
C GLY A 202 7.13 15.02 10.45
N ARG A 203 7.90 14.23 9.67
CA ARG A 203 8.69 13.11 10.22
C ARG A 203 9.59 13.60 11.35
N GLU A 204 9.69 12.81 12.43
CA GLU A 204 10.70 13.06 13.45
C GLU A 204 12.10 12.83 12.87
N PHE A 205 12.90 13.89 12.82
CA PHE A 205 14.31 13.77 12.51
C PHE A 205 15.13 14.11 13.76
N LYS A 206 16.01 13.21 14.15
CA LYS A 206 17.07 13.54 15.11
C LYS A 206 18.25 14.08 14.35
N ILE A 207 18.47 15.39 14.43
CA ILE A 207 19.64 16.02 13.84
C ILE A 207 20.76 16.00 14.89
N HIS A 208 21.78 15.22 14.63
CA HIS A 208 23.04 15.30 15.36
C HIS A 208 24.00 16.15 14.52
N THR A 209 24.24 17.39 14.92
CA THR A 209 25.31 18.18 14.30
C THR A 209 26.58 18.03 15.12
N THR A 210 27.67 17.64 14.48
CA THR A 210 29.02 17.61 15.05
C THR A 210 29.83 18.84 14.68
N ASP A 211 29.25 19.75 13.89
CA ASP A 211 29.95 20.90 13.37
C ASP A 211 29.95 22.07 14.37
N TYR A 212 31.07 22.77 14.42
CA TYR A 212 31.24 23.96 15.23
C TYR A 212 30.34 25.09 14.71
N VAL A 213 29.45 25.59 15.54
CA VAL A 213 28.66 26.81 15.25
C VAL A 213 29.31 28.00 15.93
N GLU A 214 29.84 28.91 15.15
CA GLU A 214 30.30 30.18 15.68
C GLU A 214 29.15 31.04 16.19
N GLU A 215 29.32 31.62 17.39
CA GLU A 215 28.31 32.46 18.01
C GLU A 215 27.93 33.62 17.06
N GLY A 216 26.65 33.76 16.75
CA GLY A 216 26.11 34.82 15.89
C GLY A 216 25.96 34.48 14.41
N LYS A 217 26.22 33.26 13.96
CA LYS A 217 25.88 32.81 12.61
C LYS A 217 24.57 32.07 12.59
N GLU A 218 23.67 32.42 11.66
CA GLU A 218 22.46 31.63 11.38
C GLU A 218 22.89 30.27 10.88
N VAL A 219 22.38 29.23 11.53
CA VAL A 219 22.54 27.85 11.07
C VAL A 219 21.56 27.66 9.92
N GLY A 220 22.06 27.62 8.70
CA GLY A 220 21.27 27.22 7.54
C GLY A 220 20.95 25.75 7.64
N LEU A 221 19.69 25.42 7.85
CA LEU A 221 19.12 24.06 7.76
C LEU A 221 18.77 23.75 6.32
#